data_b280cc19d74e3de27ff65d2914fd6deb
#
_entry.id   b280cc19d74e3de27ff65d2914fd6deb
#
_cell.length_a   1.000
_cell.length_b   1.000
_cell.length_c   1.000
_cell.angle_alpha   90.00
_cell.angle_beta   90.00
_cell.angle_gamma   90.00
#
_symmetry.space_group_name_H-M   'P 1'
#
loop_
_entity.id
_entity.type
_entity.pdbx_description
1 polymer ?
#
loop_
_entity_poly.entity_id
_entity_poly.type
_entity_poly.pdbx_seq_one_letter_code
_entity_poly.pdbx_strand_id
1 'polypeptide(L)'
;MNDLLERCFLYEQRIGKTPLYRISSLEERNIKMYMKMEGKNVTGSTKDRSAYAILKNAIINKEVRENTTIIESSSGNFGIAMAALCKFLGLKFICVCDKKTTNANLNMLKLYGAEIVVVEEKDERTKEYLPKRLETVRVLSETISNSYVPNQYGNLNSPLGHEETMREIAETLENSVDYIFVAVSTFGTLRGYAGYIQKQGLNTKIIAIDAEGSVLFDTKKRKRVIPGHGAACVPSLFCRKLVDDFILVNDMECVNGCRFILKNEGVLV
;
A
#
# COMPACT_ATOMS: atom_id res chain seq x y z
N MET A 1 -1.36 -20.89 -22.97
CA MET A 1 -1.19 -20.11 -21.72
C MET A 1 -2.58 -19.71 -21.23
N ASN A 2 -2.84 -19.65 -19.94
CA ASN A 2 -4.16 -19.21 -19.46
C ASN A 2 -4.28 -17.71 -19.80
N ASP A 3 -5.34 -17.29 -20.49
CA ASP A 3 -5.57 -15.90 -20.92
C ASP A 3 -5.47 -14.89 -19.74
N LEU A 4 -5.99 -15.26 -18.56
CA LEU A 4 -5.91 -14.45 -17.34
C LEU A 4 -4.46 -14.21 -16.90
N LEU A 5 -3.60 -15.21 -16.96
CA LEU A 5 -2.19 -15.08 -16.57
C LEU A 5 -1.41 -14.20 -17.59
N GLU A 6 -1.71 -14.32 -18.85
CA GLU A 6 -1.12 -13.47 -19.88
C GLU A 6 -1.51 -12.01 -19.70
N ARG A 7 -2.79 -11.71 -19.46
CA ARG A 7 -3.25 -10.37 -19.10
C ARG A 7 -2.57 -9.85 -17.84
N CYS A 8 -2.37 -10.70 -16.84
CA CYS A 8 -1.67 -10.32 -15.62
C CYS A 8 -0.23 -9.86 -15.91
N PHE A 9 0.52 -10.59 -16.74
CA PHE A 9 1.88 -10.17 -17.15
C PHE A 9 1.89 -8.91 -18.01
N LEU A 10 0.88 -8.70 -18.85
CA LEU A 10 0.73 -7.43 -19.58
C LEU A 10 0.50 -6.23 -18.65
N TYR A 11 -0.23 -6.42 -17.54
CA TYR A 11 -0.44 -5.37 -16.56
C TYR A 11 0.84 -5.03 -15.79
N GLU A 12 1.73 -6.00 -15.58
CA GLU A 12 3.04 -5.79 -14.91
C GLU A 12 3.86 -4.67 -15.54
N GLN A 13 3.78 -4.53 -16.87
CA GLN A 13 4.53 -3.50 -17.62
C GLN A 13 4.09 -2.07 -17.29
N ARG A 14 2.93 -1.91 -16.64
CA ARG A 14 2.35 -0.61 -16.27
C ARG A 14 2.67 -0.20 -14.84
N ILE A 15 3.25 -1.11 -14.05
CA ILE A 15 3.54 -0.91 -12.62
C ILE A 15 5.04 -0.78 -12.42
N GLY A 16 5.42 0.03 -11.45
CA GLY A 16 6.83 0.20 -11.12
C GLY A 16 7.59 1.06 -12.10
N LYS A 17 8.92 0.94 -12.10
CA LYS A 17 9.84 1.81 -12.84
C LYS A 17 9.56 3.29 -12.60
N THR A 18 9.07 3.59 -11.38
CA THR A 18 8.75 4.95 -10.99
C THR A 18 10.02 5.76 -10.83
N PRO A 19 10.02 7.06 -11.16
CA PRO A 19 11.22 7.87 -11.05
C PRO A 19 11.77 7.92 -9.62
N LEU A 20 13.09 7.96 -9.51
CA LEU A 20 13.79 8.34 -8.29
C LEU A 20 14.24 9.78 -8.44
N TYR A 21 13.56 10.70 -7.74
CA TYR A 21 13.78 12.13 -7.84
C TYR A 21 14.79 12.60 -6.79
N ARG A 22 15.85 13.33 -7.21
CA ARG A 22 16.82 13.94 -6.28
C ARG A 22 16.25 15.25 -5.74
N ILE A 23 16.21 15.39 -4.43
CA ILE A 23 15.70 16.59 -3.75
C ILE A 23 16.87 17.54 -3.53
N SER A 24 17.03 18.52 -4.43
CA SER A 24 18.17 19.44 -4.42
C SER A 24 18.10 20.47 -3.31
N SER A 25 16.90 20.86 -2.89
CA SER A 25 16.68 21.86 -1.84
C SER A 25 17.03 21.39 -0.42
N LEU A 26 17.24 20.08 -0.24
CA LEU A 26 17.66 19.47 1.03
C LEU A 26 19.08 18.93 0.97
N GLU A 27 19.82 19.26 -0.09
CA GLU A 27 21.18 18.76 -0.27
C GLU A 27 22.16 19.53 0.59
N GLU A 28 22.90 18.82 1.43
CA GLU A 28 24.02 19.34 2.19
C GLU A 28 25.34 18.69 1.72
N ARG A 29 26.51 19.23 2.13
CA ARG A 29 27.84 18.86 1.60
C ARG A 29 28.11 17.37 1.44
N ASN A 30 27.51 16.50 2.27
CA ASN A 30 27.73 15.06 2.24
C ASN A 30 26.42 14.25 2.26
N ILE A 31 25.27 14.89 2.08
CA ILE A 31 23.95 14.25 2.13
C ILE A 31 23.27 14.43 0.77
N LYS A 32 22.94 13.32 0.14
CA LYS A 32 22.09 13.30 -1.06
C LYS A 32 20.74 12.70 -0.69
N MET A 33 19.67 13.42 -0.97
CA MET A 33 18.30 13.00 -0.66
C MET A 33 17.53 12.67 -1.93
N TYR A 34 16.79 11.59 -1.88
CA TYR A 34 16.00 11.12 -3.01
C TYR A 34 14.58 10.79 -2.59
N MET A 35 13.65 10.93 -3.51
CA MET A 35 12.25 10.60 -3.34
C MET A 35 11.81 9.63 -4.43
N LYS A 36 11.34 8.46 -4.05
CA LYS A 36 10.76 7.47 -4.97
C LYS A 36 9.32 7.86 -5.28
N MET A 37 9.05 8.22 -6.53
CA MET A 37 7.80 8.81 -6.97
C MET A 37 6.71 7.75 -7.19
N GLU A 38 6.29 7.06 -6.15
CA GLU A 38 5.27 6.00 -6.22
C GLU A 38 3.88 6.50 -6.66
N GLY A 39 3.62 7.79 -6.58
CA GLY A 39 2.45 8.43 -7.20
C GLY A 39 2.42 8.36 -8.73
N LYS A 40 3.48 7.89 -9.38
CA LYS A 40 3.53 7.67 -10.84
C LYS A 40 3.11 6.27 -11.27
N ASN A 41 2.72 5.40 -10.34
CA ASN A 41 2.05 4.14 -10.68
C ASN A 41 0.65 4.39 -11.28
N VAL A 42 0.06 3.35 -11.84
CA VAL A 42 -1.20 3.38 -12.63
C VAL A 42 -2.34 4.12 -11.93
N THR A 43 -2.56 3.84 -10.65
CA THR A 43 -3.64 4.47 -9.87
C THR A 43 -3.16 5.58 -8.95
N GLY A 44 -1.90 5.99 -9.09
CA GLY A 44 -1.33 7.10 -8.35
C GLY A 44 -0.81 6.72 -6.96
N SER A 45 -0.49 5.45 -6.70
CA SER A 45 0.01 5.05 -5.39
C SER A 45 0.91 3.81 -5.41
N THR A 46 1.67 3.63 -4.35
CA THR A 46 2.47 2.42 -4.08
C THR A 46 1.63 1.14 -3.96
N LYS A 47 0.30 1.27 -3.78
CA LYS A 47 -0.60 0.12 -3.61
C LYS A 47 -0.83 -0.68 -4.88
N ASP A 48 -0.55 -0.12 -6.05
CA ASP A 48 -0.54 -0.86 -7.31
C ASP A 48 0.38 -2.07 -7.24
N ARG A 49 1.56 -1.90 -6.62
CA ARG A 49 2.54 -2.99 -6.45
C ARG A 49 2.03 -4.10 -5.54
N SER A 50 1.45 -3.73 -4.39
CA SER A 50 0.87 -4.72 -3.45
C SER A 50 -0.29 -5.48 -4.07
N ALA A 51 -1.23 -4.77 -4.69
CA ALA A 51 -2.41 -5.37 -5.34
C ALA A 51 -1.99 -6.36 -6.43
N TYR A 52 -1.05 -5.94 -7.27
CA TYR A 52 -0.51 -6.77 -8.33
C TYR A 52 0.18 -8.03 -7.79
N ALA A 53 1.11 -7.87 -6.83
CA ALA A 53 1.87 -8.99 -6.29
C ALA A 53 0.95 -10.05 -5.65
N ILE A 54 -0.05 -9.61 -4.90
CA ILE A 54 -1.04 -10.50 -4.28
C ILE A 54 -1.82 -11.26 -5.35
N LEU A 55 -2.39 -10.54 -6.33
CA LEU A 55 -3.29 -11.15 -7.30
C LEU A 55 -2.53 -12.03 -8.30
N LYS A 56 -1.33 -11.61 -8.74
CA LYS A 56 -0.43 -12.43 -9.57
C LYS A 56 -0.15 -13.79 -8.93
N ASN A 57 0.24 -13.80 -7.65
CA ASN A 57 0.52 -15.04 -6.95
C ASN A 57 -0.72 -15.92 -6.81
N ALA A 58 -1.88 -15.33 -6.50
CA ALA A 58 -3.14 -16.07 -6.43
C ALA A 58 -3.55 -16.69 -7.78
N ILE A 59 -3.29 -16.01 -8.90
CA ILE A 59 -3.53 -16.54 -10.26
C ILE A 59 -2.56 -17.69 -10.57
N ILE A 60 -1.28 -17.52 -10.26
CA ILE A 60 -0.25 -18.57 -10.46
C ILE A 60 -0.61 -19.81 -9.65
N ASN A 61 -1.04 -19.66 -8.41
CA ASN A 61 -1.45 -20.74 -7.52
C ASN A 61 -2.83 -21.32 -7.84
N LYS A 62 -3.53 -20.77 -8.86
CA LYS A 62 -4.88 -21.18 -9.27
C LYS A 62 -5.98 -20.94 -8.21
N GLU A 63 -5.70 -20.08 -7.23
CA GLU A 63 -6.68 -19.61 -6.24
C GLU A 63 -7.65 -18.61 -6.89
N VAL A 64 -7.18 -17.88 -7.92
CA VAL A 64 -7.96 -16.95 -8.74
C VAL A 64 -8.00 -17.46 -10.19
N ARG A 65 -9.22 -17.52 -10.76
CA ARG A 65 -9.52 -17.95 -12.13
C ARG A 65 -10.45 -16.92 -12.80
N GLU A 66 -10.76 -17.08 -14.08
CA GLU A 66 -11.56 -16.15 -14.90
C GLU A 66 -12.87 -15.67 -14.24
N ASN A 67 -13.57 -16.54 -13.52
CA ASN A 67 -14.86 -16.21 -12.91
C ASN A 67 -14.77 -15.97 -11.40
N THR A 68 -13.56 -15.78 -10.85
CA THR A 68 -13.40 -15.53 -9.43
C THR A 68 -13.81 -14.09 -9.08
N THR A 69 -14.64 -13.94 -8.06
CA THR A 69 -14.98 -12.63 -7.50
C THR A 69 -13.94 -12.25 -6.44
N ILE A 70 -13.29 -11.13 -6.63
CA ILE A 70 -12.34 -10.60 -5.64
C ILE A 70 -13.11 -9.75 -4.62
N ILE A 71 -12.89 -9.96 -3.33
CA ILE A 71 -13.58 -9.25 -2.24
C ILE A 71 -12.54 -8.69 -1.28
N GLU A 72 -12.56 -7.37 -1.03
CA GLU A 72 -11.57 -6.77 -0.12
C GLU A 72 -12.15 -5.61 0.70
N SER A 73 -11.64 -5.47 1.92
CA SER A 73 -11.92 -4.33 2.79
C SER A 73 -10.93 -3.21 2.55
N SER A 74 -11.33 -2.16 1.84
CA SER A 74 -10.46 -1.00 1.64
C SER A 74 -11.24 0.28 1.40
N SER A 75 -10.93 1.34 2.16
CA SER A 75 -11.47 2.70 1.96
C SER A 75 -10.52 3.64 1.22
N GLY A 76 -9.38 3.13 0.73
CA GLY A 76 -8.30 3.94 0.16
C GLY A 76 -7.61 3.31 -1.05
N ASN A 77 -6.35 3.69 -1.23
CA ASN A 77 -5.56 3.38 -2.43
C ASN A 77 -5.46 1.89 -2.78
N PHE A 78 -5.48 0.99 -1.79
CA PHE A 78 -5.43 -0.45 -2.11
C PHE A 78 -6.70 -0.93 -2.83
N GLY A 79 -7.88 -0.47 -2.40
CA GLY A 79 -9.14 -0.76 -3.09
C GLY A 79 -9.15 -0.22 -4.52
N ILE A 80 -8.65 1.00 -4.72
CA ILE A 80 -8.55 1.62 -6.05
C ILE A 80 -7.59 0.83 -6.95
N ALA A 81 -6.42 0.46 -6.44
CA ALA A 81 -5.45 -0.36 -7.17
C ALA A 81 -6.02 -1.73 -7.54
N MET A 82 -6.70 -2.39 -6.59
CA MET A 82 -7.36 -3.67 -6.85
C MET A 82 -8.50 -3.54 -7.89
N ALA A 83 -9.30 -2.47 -7.81
CA ALA A 83 -10.37 -2.21 -8.78
C ALA A 83 -9.82 -2.02 -10.20
N ALA A 84 -8.75 -1.23 -10.36
CA ALA A 84 -8.10 -1.02 -11.65
C ALA A 84 -7.52 -2.33 -12.22
N LEU A 85 -6.85 -3.11 -11.39
CA LEU A 85 -6.28 -4.40 -11.78
C LEU A 85 -7.38 -5.39 -12.17
N CYS A 86 -8.42 -5.56 -11.36
CA CYS A 86 -9.55 -6.44 -11.66
C CYS A 86 -10.26 -6.03 -12.94
N LYS A 87 -10.46 -4.72 -13.17
CA LYS A 87 -11.05 -4.20 -14.43
C LYS A 87 -10.22 -4.62 -15.64
N PHE A 88 -8.91 -4.50 -15.57
CA PHE A 88 -8.01 -4.89 -16.67
C PHE A 88 -8.03 -6.40 -16.90
N LEU A 89 -8.08 -7.19 -15.84
CA LEU A 89 -8.10 -8.65 -15.89
C LEU A 89 -9.48 -9.23 -16.26
N GLY A 90 -10.54 -8.41 -16.28
CA GLY A 90 -11.92 -8.87 -16.51
C GLY A 90 -12.50 -9.60 -15.30
N LEU A 91 -11.98 -9.39 -14.09
CA LEU A 91 -12.47 -9.99 -12.85
C LEU A 91 -13.49 -9.08 -12.16
N LYS A 92 -14.48 -9.70 -11.51
CA LYS A 92 -15.41 -8.96 -10.63
C LYS A 92 -14.71 -8.56 -9.34
N PHE A 93 -14.90 -7.32 -8.90
CA PHE A 93 -14.37 -6.82 -7.63
C PHE A 93 -15.45 -6.21 -6.76
N ILE A 94 -15.56 -6.67 -5.52
CA ILE A 94 -16.42 -6.12 -4.47
C ILE A 94 -15.53 -5.44 -3.43
N CYS A 95 -15.72 -4.12 -3.27
CA CYS A 95 -14.96 -3.31 -2.31
C CYS A 95 -15.84 -2.98 -1.11
N VAL A 96 -15.48 -3.48 0.07
CA VAL A 96 -16.17 -3.17 1.32
C VAL A 96 -15.56 -1.92 1.94
N CYS A 97 -16.32 -0.84 1.92
CA CYS A 97 -15.96 0.49 2.42
C CYS A 97 -16.72 0.84 3.70
N ASP A 98 -16.55 2.05 4.20
CA ASP A 98 -17.34 2.64 5.28
C ASP A 98 -17.70 4.11 5.00
N LYS A 99 -18.53 4.70 5.86
CA LYS A 99 -18.99 6.10 5.76
C LYS A 99 -17.87 7.15 5.77
N LYS A 100 -16.68 6.82 6.22
CA LYS A 100 -15.53 7.74 6.21
C LYS A 100 -14.80 7.73 4.87
N THR A 101 -15.14 6.82 3.97
CA THR A 101 -14.53 6.75 2.64
C THR A 101 -14.86 8.02 1.86
N THR A 102 -13.83 8.69 1.35
CA THR A 102 -14.00 9.96 0.66
C THR A 102 -14.77 9.78 -0.66
N ASN A 103 -15.53 10.81 -1.05
CA ASN A 103 -16.23 10.80 -2.35
C ASN A 103 -15.27 10.59 -3.53
N ALA A 104 -14.05 11.13 -3.44
CA ALA A 104 -13.02 10.91 -4.45
C ALA A 104 -12.69 9.42 -4.61
N ASN A 105 -12.46 8.71 -3.50
CA ASN A 105 -12.18 7.27 -3.54
C ASN A 105 -13.38 6.46 -4.03
N LEU A 106 -14.60 6.78 -3.57
CA LEU A 106 -15.82 6.13 -4.05
C LEU A 106 -16.02 6.31 -5.57
N ASN A 107 -15.76 7.51 -6.08
CA ASN A 107 -15.84 7.78 -7.51
C ASN A 107 -14.79 6.99 -8.30
N MET A 108 -13.55 6.90 -7.82
CA MET A 108 -12.52 6.09 -8.47
C MET A 108 -12.88 4.61 -8.51
N LEU A 109 -13.38 4.05 -7.40
CA LEU A 109 -13.87 2.67 -7.35
C LEU A 109 -14.97 2.41 -8.37
N LYS A 110 -15.96 3.32 -8.47
CA LYS A 110 -17.05 3.23 -9.44
C LYS A 110 -16.55 3.31 -10.89
N LEU A 111 -15.62 4.22 -11.19
CA LEU A 111 -15.03 4.37 -12.52
C LEU A 111 -14.32 3.09 -12.99
N TYR A 112 -13.64 2.39 -12.08
CA TYR A 112 -13.06 1.09 -12.37
C TYR A 112 -14.06 -0.07 -12.34
N GLY A 113 -15.34 0.19 -12.05
CA GLY A 113 -16.42 -0.80 -12.11
C GLY A 113 -16.48 -1.73 -10.90
N ALA A 114 -15.93 -1.31 -9.77
CA ALA A 114 -16.08 -2.05 -8.51
C ALA A 114 -17.52 -2.00 -8.00
N GLU A 115 -18.03 -3.11 -7.51
CA GLU A 115 -19.23 -3.16 -6.68
C GLU A 115 -18.85 -2.66 -5.28
N ILE A 116 -19.60 -1.70 -4.75
CA ILE A 116 -19.27 -1.06 -3.47
C ILE A 116 -20.30 -1.46 -2.42
N VAL A 117 -19.81 -2.04 -1.33
CA VAL A 117 -20.60 -2.34 -0.13
C VAL A 117 -20.17 -1.38 0.97
N VAL A 118 -21.10 -0.55 1.46
CA VAL A 118 -20.81 0.45 2.49
C VAL A 118 -21.28 -0.04 3.85
N VAL A 119 -20.35 -0.16 4.80
CA VAL A 119 -20.65 -0.46 6.20
C VAL A 119 -21.12 0.82 6.90
N GLU A 120 -22.33 0.79 7.37
CA GLU A 120 -23.03 1.92 7.97
C GLU A 120 -22.68 2.13 9.44
N GLU A 121 -22.41 1.05 10.17
CA GLU A 121 -22.25 1.03 11.61
C GLU A 121 -20.82 0.67 12.02
N LYS A 122 -20.40 1.23 13.15
CA LYS A 122 -19.14 0.88 13.80
C LYS A 122 -19.33 -0.38 14.66
N ASP A 123 -18.24 -1.06 14.87
CA ASP A 123 -18.19 -2.14 15.87
C ASP A 123 -18.45 -1.57 17.28
N GLU A 124 -19.31 -2.20 18.04
CA GLU A 124 -19.75 -1.70 19.34
C GLU A 124 -18.62 -1.63 20.37
N ARG A 125 -17.70 -2.57 20.33
CA ARG A 125 -16.59 -2.70 21.27
C ARG A 125 -15.43 -1.75 20.95
N THR A 126 -15.02 -1.73 19.68
CA THR A 126 -13.84 -0.94 19.25
C THR A 126 -14.17 0.50 18.86
N LYS A 127 -15.45 0.80 18.57
CA LYS A 127 -15.94 2.07 18.00
C LYS A 127 -15.31 2.42 16.66
N GLU A 128 -14.75 1.41 15.96
CA GLU A 128 -14.12 1.54 14.64
C GLU A 128 -14.90 0.78 13.56
N TYR A 129 -14.75 1.18 12.30
CA TYR A 129 -15.41 0.54 11.16
C TYR A 129 -14.69 -0.73 10.70
N LEU A 130 -13.36 -0.81 10.88
CA LEU A 130 -12.56 -1.91 10.34
C LEU A 130 -13.06 -3.30 10.75
N PRO A 131 -13.39 -3.60 12.02
CA PRO A 131 -13.89 -4.92 12.39
C PRO A 131 -15.17 -5.29 11.64
N LYS A 132 -16.10 -4.34 11.48
CA LYS A 132 -17.35 -4.56 10.74
C LYS A 132 -17.12 -4.78 9.26
N ARG A 133 -16.17 -4.04 8.65
CA ARG A 133 -15.78 -4.28 7.25
C ARG A 133 -15.20 -5.68 7.05
N LEU A 134 -14.30 -6.11 7.94
CA LEU A 134 -13.72 -7.45 7.87
C LEU A 134 -14.78 -8.55 8.05
N GLU A 135 -15.73 -8.35 8.95
CA GLU A 135 -16.87 -9.25 9.13
C GLU A 135 -17.72 -9.32 7.84
N THR A 136 -18.00 -8.18 7.22
CA THR A 136 -18.75 -8.12 5.96
C THR A 136 -18.00 -8.86 4.83
N VAL A 137 -16.67 -8.69 4.74
CA VAL A 137 -15.83 -9.44 3.78
C VAL A 137 -15.95 -10.95 4.04
N ARG A 138 -15.88 -11.38 5.30
CA ARG A 138 -16.02 -12.79 5.67
C ARG A 138 -17.36 -13.35 5.21
N VAL A 139 -18.47 -12.68 5.55
CA VAL A 139 -19.83 -13.10 5.17
C VAL A 139 -19.99 -13.19 3.65
N LEU A 140 -19.51 -12.18 2.92
CA LEU A 140 -19.57 -12.20 1.46
C LEU A 140 -18.74 -13.35 0.87
N SER A 141 -17.55 -13.61 1.41
CA SER A 141 -16.70 -14.71 0.94
C SER A 141 -17.28 -16.10 1.21
N GLU A 142 -18.05 -16.27 2.26
CA GLU A 142 -18.77 -17.51 2.57
C GLU A 142 -20.02 -17.69 1.69
N THR A 143 -20.65 -16.58 1.27
CA THR A 143 -21.87 -16.59 0.45
C THR A 143 -21.57 -16.76 -1.03
N ILE A 144 -20.45 -16.19 -1.51
CA ILE A 144 -20.05 -16.24 -2.93
C ILE A 144 -19.08 -17.40 -3.12
N SER A 145 -19.56 -18.48 -3.71
CA SER A 145 -18.87 -19.78 -3.83
C SER A 145 -17.52 -19.75 -4.55
N ASN A 146 -17.30 -18.80 -5.46
CA ASN A 146 -16.04 -18.62 -6.17
C ASN A 146 -15.50 -17.22 -5.89
N SER A 147 -14.98 -17.02 -4.69
CA SER A 147 -14.44 -15.74 -4.25
C SER A 147 -13.02 -15.89 -3.72
N TYR A 148 -12.25 -14.79 -3.77
CA TYR A 148 -10.91 -14.68 -3.22
C TYR A 148 -10.77 -13.38 -2.42
N VAL A 149 -10.21 -13.46 -1.23
CA VAL A 149 -9.94 -12.32 -0.35
C VAL A 149 -8.44 -12.02 -0.34
N PRO A 150 -7.99 -10.90 -0.93
CA PRO A 150 -6.57 -10.51 -0.96
C PRO A 150 -5.94 -10.33 0.41
N ASN A 151 -6.69 -9.84 1.40
CA ASN A 151 -6.24 -9.63 2.77
C ASN A 151 -4.96 -8.79 2.88
N GLN A 152 -5.03 -7.51 2.49
CA GLN A 152 -3.87 -6.60 2.48
C GLN A 152 -3.13 -6.49 3.83
N TYR A 153 -3.80 -6.80 4.94
CA TYR A 153 -3.22 -6.69 6.28
C TYR A 153 -2.35 -7.88 6.68
N GLY A 154 -2.47 -9.00 5.97
CA GLY A 154 -1.82 -10.25 6.34
C GLY A 154 -1.20 -11.04 5.19
N ASN A 155 -1.43 -10.66 3.95
CA ASN A 155 -0.94 -11.41 2.80
C ASN A 155 0.57 -11.24 2.61
N LEU A 156 1.29 -12.36 2.73
CA LEU A 156 2.75 -12.40 2.60
C LEU A 156 3.27 -12.10 1.18
N ASN A 157 2.39 -12.08 0.17
CA ASN A 157 2.76 -11.70 -1.18
C ASN A 157 2.77 -10.16 -1.36
N SER A 158 2.12 -9.39 -0.47
CA SER A 158 2.15 -7.92 -0.52
C SER A 158 3.59 -7.35 -0.50
N PRO A 159 4.50 -7.81 0.38
CA PRO A 159 5.89 -7.38 0.39
C PRO A 159 6.65 -7.60 -0.92
N LEU A 160 6.34 -8.66 -1.69
CA LEU A 160 7.05 -8.97 -2.92
C LEU A 160 6.99 -7.84 -3.97
N GLY A 161 5.86 -7.14 -4.07
CA GLY A 161 5.75 -5.97 -4.93
C GLY A 161 6.66 -4.81 -4.51
N HIS A 162 7.05 -4.77 -3.25
CA HIS A 162 7.92 -3.73 -2.70
C HIS A 162 9.40 -4.14 -2.64
N GLU A 163 9.73 -5.42 -2.69
CA GLU A 163 11.10 -5.86 -3.00
C GLU A 163 11.54 -5.28 -4.33
N GLU A 164 10.64 -5.24 -5.32
CA GLU A 164 10.87 -4.62 -6.62
C GLU A 164 11.12 -3.11 -6.50
N THR A 165 10.40 -2.40 -5.63
CA THR A 165 10.67 -0.96 -5.40
C THR A 165 12.07 -0.74 -4.86
N MET A 166 12.49 -1.56 -3.88
CA MET A 166 13.83 -1.44 -3.32
C MET A 166 14.92 -1.82 -4.33
N ARG A 167 14.66 -2.81 -5.19
CA ARG A 167 15.54 -3.16 -6.31
C ARG A 167 15.75 -1.96 -7.24
N GLU A 168 14.67 -1.31 -7.66
CA GLU A 168 14.72 -0.11 -8.53
C GLU A 168 15.56 1.02 -7.90
N ILE A 169 15.42 1.24 -6.58
CA ILE A 169 16.20 2.24 -5.84
C ILE A 169 17.68 1.84 -5.80
N ALA A 170 17.96 0.61 -5.40
CA ALA A 170 19.32 0.10 -5.24
C ALA A 170 20.09 0.10 -6.57
N GLU A 171 19.47 -0.37 -7.66
CA GLU A 171 20.08 -0.34 -8.99
C GLU A 171 20.37 1.10 -9.46
N THR A 172 19.44 2.05 -9.23
CA THR A 172 19.63 3.45 -9.64
C THR A 172 20.78 4.12 -8.87
N LEU A 173 20.98 3.73 -7.60
CA LEU A 173 22.01 4.30 -6.73
C LEU A 173 23.23 3.38 -6.55
N GLU A 174 23.41 2.41 -7.46
CA GLU A 174 24.55 1.48 -7.45
C GLU A 174 24.78 0.81 -6.09
N ASN A 175 23.69 0.42 -5.43
CA ASN A 175 23.63 -0.14 -4.07
C ASN A 175 24.17 0.78 -2.96
N SER A 176 24.36 2.08 -3.25
CA SER A 176 24.84 3.07 -2.29
C SER A 176 23.68 3.81 -1.62
N VAL A 177 22.99 3.12 -0.73
CA VAL A 177 21.86 3.65 0.05
C VAL A 177 22.16 3.45 1.53
N ASP A 178 22.46 4.53 2.24
CA ASP A 178 22.76 4.46 3.68
C ASP A 178 21.50 4.33 4.53
N TYR A 179 20.46 5.12 4.20
CA TYR A 179 19.19 5.16 4.91
C TYR A 179 18.01 5.13 3.96
N ILE A 180 16.95 4.43 4.36
CA ILE A 180 15.67 4.50 3.69
C ILE A 180 14.55 4.83 4.69
N PHE A 181 13.79 5.88 4.40
CA PHE A 181 12.67 6.34 5.22
C PHE A 181 11.38 5.80 4.61
N VAL A 182 10.62 5.04 5.40
CA VAL A 182 9.43 4.33 4.91
C VAL A 182 8.22 4.69 5.74
N ALA A 183 7.24 5.36 5.14
CA ALA A 183 5.94 5.57 5.76
C ALA A 183 5.24 4.23 6.00
N VAL A 184 4.81 3.98 7.23
CA VAL A 184 4.23 2.69 7.63
C VAL A 184 2.72 2.76 7.89
N SER A 185 2.05 1.65 7.56
CA SER A 185 0.65 1.38 7.88
C SER A 185 0.44 -0.14 7.96
N THR A 186 0.19 -0.84 6.83
CA THR A 186 0.05 -2.31 6.78
C THR A 186 1.38 -3.06 6.92
N PHE A 187 2.49 -2.37 6.89
CA PHE A 187 3.87 -2.88 6.97
C PHE A 187 4.37 -3.66 5.73
N GLY A 188 3.56 -3.79 4.70
CA GLY A 188 3.93 -4.50 3.47
C GLY A 188 5.13 -3.88 2.75
N THR A 189 5.15 -2.55 2.59
CA THR A 189 6.24 -1.81 1.95
C THR A 189 7.56 -2.01 2.68
N LEU A 190 7.57 -1.79 3.99
CA LEU A 190 8.76 -1.92 4.81
C LEU A 190 9.31 -3.37 4.78
N ARG A 191 8.44 -4.37 4.89
CA ARG A 191 8.85 -5.78 4.76
C ARG A 191 9.49 -6.08 3.41
N GLY A 192 8.95 -5.54 2.33
CA GLY A 192 9.53 -5.73 1.00
C GLY A 192 10.94 -5.14 0.90
N TYR A 193 11.12 -3.92 1.42
CA TYR A 193 12.43 -3.27 1.45
C TYR A 193 13.43 -4.08 2.29
N ALA A 194 13.03 -4.46 3.51
CA ALA A 194 13.86 -5.29 4.38
C ALA A 194 14.23 -6.63 3.75
N GLY A 195 13.29 -7.28 3.07
CA GLY A 195 13.52 -8.54 2.37
C GLY A 195 14.57 -8.40 1.27
N TYR A 196 14.48 -7.35 0.45
CA TYR A 196 15.49 -7.09 -0.59
C TYR A 196 16.87 -6.75 0.01
N ILE A 197 16.92 -5.85 1.00
CA ILE A 197 18.15 -5.44 1.69
C ILE A 197 18.86 -6.67 2.26
N GLN A 198 18.13 -7.52 2.95
CA GLN A 198 18.67 -8.76 3.52
C GLN A 198 19.16 -9.74 2.45
N LYS A 199 18.38 -9.97 1.38
CA LYS A 199 18.74 -10.87 0.27
C LYS A 199 20.01 -10.44 -0.46
N GLN A 200 20.22 -9.12 -0.59
CA GLN A 200 21.38 -8.55 -1.27
C GLN A 200 22.56 -8.23 -0.35
N GLY A 201 22.42 -8.44 0.96
CA GLY A 201 23.45 -8.12 1.94
C GLY A 201 23.80 -6.64 2.01
N LEU A 202 22.83 -5.73 1.76
CA LEU A 202 23.06 -4.29 1.81
C LEU A 202 23.11 -3.80 3.28
N ASN A 203 23.91 -2.76 3.52
CA ASN A 203 24.03 -2.12 4.83
C ASN A 203 23.03 -0.98 5.05
N THR A 204 22.00 -0.90 4.21
CA THR A 204 20.96 0.14 4.27
C THR A 204 20.17 0.06 5.57
N LYS A 205 20.09 1.16 6.30
CA LYS A 205 19.28 1.27 7.51
C LYS A 205 17.85 1.69 7.21
N ILE A 206 16.88 1.01 7.82
CA ILE A 206 15.46 1.24 7.62
C ILE A 206 14.92 2.09 8.78
N ILE A 207 14.45 3.30 8.45
CA ILE A 207 13.80 4.22 9.39
C ILE A 207 12.28 4.21 9.10
N ALA A 208 11.51 3.69 10.04
CA ALA A 208 10.06 3.73 9.92
C ALA A 208 9.52 5.14 10.23
N ILE A 209 8.69 5.68 9.35
CA ILE A 209 7.96 6.93 9.60
C ILE A 209 6.53 6.56 9.94
N ASP A 210 6.14 6.75 11.19
CA ASP A 210 4.80 6.42 11.68
C ASP A 210 4.05 7.68 12.10
N ALA A 211 2.73 7.62 12.08
CA ALA A 211 1.90 8.73 12.50
C ALA A 211 1.77 8.76 14.03
N GLU A 212 1.82 9.95 14.64
CA GLU A 212 1.41 10.10 16.03
C GLU A 212 -0.01 9.55 16.25
N GLY A 213 -0.20 8.74 17.28
CA GLY A 213 -1.46 8.03 17.54
C GLY A 213 -1.67 6.73 16.78
N SER A 214 -0.67 6.29 16.01
CA SER A 214 -0.61 4.94 15.43
C SER A 214 -0.26 3.91 16.50
N VAL A 215 -0.83 2.71 16.39
CA VAL A 215 -0.54 1.63 17.37
C VAL A 215 0.75 0.86 17.05
N LEU A 216 1.50 1.23 16.00
CA LEU A 216 2.73 0.53 15.61
C LEU A 216 3.91 0.92 16.50
N PHE A 217 4.13 2.22 16.68
CA PHE A 217 5.27 2.77 17.42
C PHE A 217 4.87 3.80 18.47
N ASP A 218 3.63 4.36 18.43
CA ASP A 218 3.14 5.26 19.47
C ASP A 218 2.33 4.51 20.54
N THR A 219 2.54 4.86 21.80
CA THR A 219 1.76 4.35 22.95
C THR A 219 0.53 5.20 23.24
N LYS A 220 0.44 6.41 22.68
CA LYS A 220 -0.63 7.38 22.96
C LYS A 220 -1.62 7.40 21.82
N LYS A 221 -2.88 7.07 22.08
CA LYS A 221 -3.97 7.22 21.09
C LYS A 221 -4.20 8.69 20.79
N ARG A 222 -4.10 9.10 19.52
CA ARG A 222 -4.43 10.42 19.03
C ARG A 222 -5.32 10.32 17.79
N LYS A 223 -6.11 11.37 17.52
CA LYS A 223 -6.87 11.45 16.29
C LYS A 223 -5.91 11.74 15.14
N ARG A 224 -6.01 10.93 14.08
CA ARG A 224 -5.26 11.09 12.83
C ARG A 224 -6.23 11.50 11.72
N VAL A 225 -5.82 12.40 10.86
CA VAL A 225 -6.63 12.92 9.76
C VAL A 225 -6.14 12.39 8.41
N ILE A 226 -4.81 12.23 8.25
CA ILE A 226 -4.22 11.74 7.00
C ILE A 226 -4.48 10.24 6.85
N PRO A 227 -5.23 9.81 5.81
CA PRO A 227 -5.50 8.40 5.59
C PRO A 227 -4.27 7.67 5.00
N GLY A 228 -4.15 6.38 5.28
CA GLY A 228 -3.10 5.52 4.70
C GLY A 228 -1.73 5.62 5.37
N HIS A 229 -1.56 6.51 6.36
CA HIS A 229 -0.37 6.63 7.20
C HIS A 229 -0.70 6.25 8.65
N GLY A 230 0.15 5.42 9.26
CA GLY A 230 -0.10 4.81 10.55
C GLY A 230 -1.21 3.76 10.55
N ALA A 231 -1.41 3.08 11.67
CA ALA A 231 -2.38 2.00 11.82
C ALA A 231 -3.25 2.19 13.07
N ALA A 232 -4.53 1.74 12.99
CA ALA A 232 -5.45 1.69 14.11
C ALA A 232 -5.43 0.33 14.83
N CYS A 233 -4.90 -0.71 14.20
CA CYS A 233 -4.63 -2.03 14.75
C CYS A 233 -3.29 -2.54 14.21
N VAL A 234 -2.61 -3.38 14.99
CA VAL A 234 -1.34 -3.99 14.58
C VAL A 234 -1.61 -5.00 13.47
N PRO A 235 -1.10 -4.79 12.24
CA PRO A 235 -1.26 -5.75 11.16
C PRO A 235 -0.40 -6.99 11.41
N SER A 236 -0.78 -8.15 10.89
CA SER A 236 0.01 -9.37 11.02
C SER A 236 1.36 -9.32 10.30
N LEU A 237 1.51 -8.40 9.35
CA LEU A 237 2.80 -8.12 8.70
C LEU A 237 3.76 -7.29 9.58
N PHE A 238 3.33 -6.75 10.72
CA PHE A 238 4.19 -5.96 11.59
C PHE A 238 5.35 -6.80 12.13
N CYS A 239 6.55 -6.25 12.07
CA CYS A 239 7.75 -6.86 12.62
C CYS A 239 8.76 -5.79 13.04
N ARG A 240 8.82 -5.48 14.34
CA ARG A 240 9.70 -4.43 14.90
C ARG A 240 11.19 -4.69 14.60
N LYS A 241 11.59 -5.96 14.50
CA LYS A 241 12.99 -6.35 14.24
C LYS A 241 13.53 -5.94 12.86
N LEU A 242 12.65 -5.59 11.92
CA LEU A 242 13.03 -5.13 10.58
C LEU A 242 13.31 -3.62 10.53
N VAL A 243 13.23 -2.92 11.64
CA VAL A 243 13.32 -1.46 11.73
C VAL A 243 14.51 -1.10 12.60
N ASP A 244 15.47 -0.37 12.05
CA ASP A 244 16.62 0.13 12.80
C ASP A 244 16.19 1.24 13.77
N ASP A 245 15.41 2.21 13.27
CA ASP A 245 14.88 3.30 14.08
C ASP A 245 13.51 3.77 13.55
N PHE A 246 12.80 4.61 14.29
CA PHE A 246 11.52 5.16 13.87
C PHE A 246 11.35 6.63 14.26
N ILE A 247 10.57 7.36 13.49
CA ILE A 247 10.20 8.74 13.72
C ILE A 247 8.68 8.83 13.74
N LEU A 248 8.12 9.46 14.76
CA LEU A 248 6.71 9.81 14.82
C LEU A 248 6.52 11.20 14.22
N VAL A 249 5.54 11.32 13.33
CA VAL A 249 5.18 12.58 12.68
C VAL A 249 3.70 12.86 12.87
N ASN A 250 3.34 14.12 13.08
CA ASN A 250 1.95 14.55 13.16
C ASN A 250 1.42 15.02 11.79
N ASP A 251 0.09 15.18 11.69
CA ASP A 251 -0.56 15.57 10.43
C ASP A 251 -0.04 16.91 9.87
N MET A 252 0.31 17.87 10.75
CA MET A 252 0.81 19.18 10.31
C MET A 252 2.22 19.10 9.75
N GLU A 253 3.08 18.29 10.34
CA GLU A 253 4.44 18.03 9.83
C GLU A 253 4.37 17.40 8.44
N CYS A 254 3.47 16.43 8.22
CA CYS A 254 3.23 15.85 6.90
C CYS A 254 2.80 16.92 5.88
N VAL A 255 1.81 17.75 6.22
CA VAL A 255 1.34 18.85 5.33
C VAL A 255 2.45 19.85 5.04
N ASN A 256 3.25 20.23 6.05
CA ASN A 256 4.36 21.15 5.88
C ASN A 256 5.45 20.55 4.99
N GLY A 257 5.75 19.25 5.13
CA GLY A 257 6.67 18.54 4.25
C GLY A 257 6.21 18.54 2.79
N CYS A 258 4.94 18.23 2.54
CA CYS A 258 4.36 18.31 1.18
C CYS A 258 4.45 19.73 0.59
N ARG A 259 4.14 20.76 1.40
CA ARG A 259 4.25 22.17 0.97
C ARG A 259 5.70 22.58 0.70
N PHE A 260 6.64 22.10 1.52
CA PHE A 260 8.06 22.35 1.32
C PHE A 260 8.52 21.80 -0.04
N ILE A 261 8.22 20.54 -0.34
CA ILE A 261 8.57 19.90 -1.62
C ILE A 261 7.92 20.65 -2.79
N LEU A 262 6.62 20.97 -2.69
CA LEU A 262 5.94 21.72 -3.74
C LEU A 262 6.59 23.09 -4.00
N LYS A 263 6.92 23.84 -2.93
CA LYS A 263 7.51 25.19 -3.03
C LYS A 263 8.92 25.20 -3.58
N ASN A 264 9.75 24.24 -3.16
CA ASN A 264 11.18 24.27 -3.46
C ASN A 264 11.58 23.40 -4.65
N GLU A 265 10.82 22.34 -4.92
CA GLU A 265 11.10 21.40 -6.01
C GLU A 265 10.05 21.45 -7.14
N GLY A 266 8.92 22.12 -6.93
CA GLY A 266 7.82 22.15 -7.91
C GLY A 266 7.09 20.82 -8.07
N VAL A 267 7.25 19.89 -7.12
CA VAL A 267 6.70 18.54 -7.17
C VAL A 267 5.53 18.39 -6.20
N LEU A 268 4.39 17.95 -6.71
CA LEU A 268 3.23 17.59 -5.90
C LEU A 268 3.38 16.13 -5.43
N VAL A 269 3.34 15.94 -4.11
CA VAL A 269 3.51 14.65 -3.45
C VAL A 269 2.31 14.34 -2.55
#